data_9ee231efa758524039dfecb84936e5d6
#
_entry.id   9ee231efa758524039dfecb84936e5d6
#
_cell.length_a   1.000
_cell.length_b   1.000
_cell.length_c   1.000
_cell.angle_alpha   90.00
_cell.angle_beta   90.00
_cell.angle_gamma   90.00
#
_symmetry.space_group_name_H-M   'P 1'
#
loop_
_entity.id
_entity.type
_entity.pdbx_description
1 polymer ?
#
loop_
_entity_poly.entity_id
_entity_poly.type
_entity_poly.pdbx_seq_one_letter_code
_entity_poly.pdbx_strand_id
1 'polypeptide(L)'
;RKYDVVCYNFALHYIFETRDLFMSTLREIKRRVKPGGKFIGIIPDSEKIIFKTPYKDDMGNFFRMKATSNGDFGEKLFVHLCDTPYYADGPKAEPVAHKDMLITHLENMGLMMTKWEGLKGNPISELYSKFIFTYSRDDHSSIDRH
;
A
#
# COMPACT_ATOMS: atom_id res chain seq x y z
N ARG A 1 -12.67 -2.55 -19.14
CA ARG A 1 -12.37 -1.18 -19.50
C ARG A 1 -11.07 -0.73 -18.84
N LYS A 2 -10.26 0.01 -19.59
CA LYS A 2 -8.97 0.47 -19.10
C LYS A 2 -8.97 1.98 -18.88
N TYR A 3 -8.12 2.43 -17.96
CA TYR A 3 -8.05 3.82 -17.54
C TYR A 3 -6.62 4.32 -17.62
N ASP A 4 -6.47 5.63 -17.79
CA ASP A 4 -5.17 6.28 -17.75
C ASP A 4 -4.58 6.28 -16.34
N VAL A 5 -5.45 6.32 -15.33
CA VAL A 5 -5.04 6.34 -13.92
C VAL A 5 -5.99 5.46 -13.12
N VAL A 6 -5.41 4.61 -12.29
CA VAL A 6 -6.12 3.86 -11.26
C VAL A 6 -5.58 4.31 -9.92
N CYS A 7 -6.45 4.63 -8.98
CA CYS A 7 -6.06 5.25 -7.72
C CYS A 7 -6.58 4.48 -6.51
N TYR A 8 -5.69 4.20 -5.55
CA TYR A 8 -6.03 3.59 -4.26
C TYR A 8 -5.45 4.46 -3.13
N ASN A 9 -6.28 5.31 -2.57
CA ASN A 9 -5.84 6.16 -1.46
C ASN A 9 -6.29 5.54 -0.13
N PHE A 10 -5.31 5.25 0.75
CA PHE A 10 -5.55 4.74 2.11
C PHE A 10 -6.29 3.41 2.17
N ALA A 11 -6.30 2.65 1.09
CA ALA A 11 -7.09 1.42 1.03
C ALA A 11 -6.30 0.20 0.55
N LEU A 12 -5.18 0.40 -0.11
CA LEU A 12 -4.46 -0.71 -0.73
C LEU A 12 -3.90 -1.70 0.30
N HIS A 13 -3.54 -1.22 1.49
CA HIS A 13 -2.95 -2.11 2.50
C HIS A 13 -3.89 -3.25 2.90
N TYR A 14 -5.19 -3.10 2.75
CA TYR A 14 -6.14 -4.17 3.10
C TYR A 14 -5.96 -5.43 2.25
N ILE A 15 -5.38 -5.32 1.06
CA ILE A 15 -5.17 -6.50 0.21
C ILE A 15 -4.09 -7.42 0.76
N PHE A 16 -3.31 -6.96 1.74
CA PHE A 16 -2.28 -7.78 2.37
C PHE A 16 -2.82 -8.75 3.42
N GLU A 17 -4.15 -8.82 3.56
CA GLU A 17 -4.77 -9.76 4.49
C GLU A 17 -4.47 -11.20 4.10
N THR A 18 -4.58 -11.54 2.81
CA THR A 18 -4.28 -12.87 2.30
C THR A 18 -3.55 -12.77 0.96
N ARG A 19 -2.79 -13.82 0.64
CA ARG A 19 -2.12 -13.91 -0.65
C ARG A 19 -3.10 -13.87 -1.81
N ASP A 20 -4.22 -14.58 -1.71
CA ASP A 20 -5.20 -14.65 -2.80
C ASP A 20 -5.80 -13.29 -3.09
N LEU A 21 -6.15 -12.54 -2.04
CA LEU A 21 -6.69 -11.19 -2.22
C LEU A 21 -5.64 -10.27 -2.83
N PHE A 22 -4.41 -10.36 -2.35
CA PHE A 22 -3.30 -9.57 -2.88
C PHE A 22 -3.12 -9.82 -4.38
N MET A 23 -2.96 -11.08 -4.76
CA MET A 23 -2.70 -11.42 -6.16
C MET A 23 -3.86 -11.09 -7.07
N SER A 24 -5.10 -11.36 -6.65
CA SER A 24 -6.26 -11.05 -7.47
C SER A 24 -6.44 -9.55 -7.67
N THR A 25 -6.18 -8.78 -6.62
CA THR A 25 -6.29 -7.31 -6.70
C THR A 25 -5.23 -6.74 -7.63
N LEU A 26 -3.98 -7.19 -7.52
CA LEU A 26 -2.91 -6.69 -8.40
C LEU A 26 -3.19 -7.04 -9.86
N ARG A 27 -3.71 -8.23 -10.13
CA ARG A 27 -4.08 -8.61 -11.49
C ARG A 27 -5.21 -7.72 -12.02
N GLU A 28 -6.17 -7.38 -11.17
CA GLU A 28 -7.24 -6.48 -11.57
C GLU A 28 -6.71 -5.07 -11.86
N ILE A 29 -5.82 -4.57 -11.02
CA ILE A 29 -5.20 -3.26 -11.23
C ILE A 29 -4.47 -3.24 -12.58
N LYS A 30 -3.64 -4.24 -12.83
CA LYS A 30 -2.93 -4.32 -14.09
C LYS A 30 -3.88 -4.32 -15.28
N ARG A 31 -4.97 -5.05 -15.17
CA ARG A 31 -5.94 -5.17 -16.23
C ARG A 31 -6.66 -3.86 -16.51
N ARG A 32 -6.75 -2.98 -15.50
CA ARG A 32 -7.46 -1.71 -15.60
C ARG A 32 -6.60 -0.55 -16.05
N VAL A 33 -5.28 -0.68 -15.99
CA VAL A 33 -4.38 0.40 -16.37
C VAL A 33 -4.03 0.28 -17.84
N LYS A 34 -4.19 1.37 -18.58
CA LYS A 34 -3.78 1.42 -20.00
C LYS A 34 -2.26 1.34 -20.10
N PRO A 35 -1.74 0.81 -21.21
CA PRO A 35 -0.31 0.95 -21.49
C PRO A 35 0.11 2.42 -21.42
N GLY A 36 1.18 2.70 -20.68
CA GLY A 36 1.60 4.07 -20.40
C GLY A 36 0.84 4.76 -19.28
N GLY A 37 -0.21 4.14 -18.78
CA GLY A 37 -0.99 4.70 -17.68
C GLY A 37 -0.33 4.50 -16.32
N LYS A 38 -1.00 4.95 -15.28
CA LYS A 38 -0.43 4.98 -13.93
C LYS A 38 -1.36 4.35 -12.90
N PHE A 39 -0.74 3.67 -11.95
CA PHE A 39 -1.39 3.24 -10.73
C PHE A 39 -0.80 4.08 -9.60
N ILE A 40 -1.64 4.84 -8.91
CA ILE A 40 -1.20 5.76 -7.88
C ILE A 40 -1.95 5.50 -6.57
N GLY A 41 -1.36 5.94 -5.47
CA GLY A 41 -2.05 5.80 -4.20
C GLY A 41 -1.26 6.33 -3.03
N ILE A 42 -1.89 6.23 -1.86
CA ILE A 42 -1.29 6.55 -0.57
C ILE A 42 -1.47 5.34 0.32
N ILE A 43 -0.41 4.93 0.98
CA ILE A 43 -0.39 3.69 1.74
C ILE A 43 0.40 3.90 3.04
N PRO A 44 -0.03 3.26 4.15
CA PRO A 44 0.84 3.20 5.33
C PRO A 44 2.15 2.54 4.95
N ASP A 45 3.24 3.23 5.15
CA ASP A 45 4.56 2.78 4.70
C ASP A 45 5.19 1.87 5.75
N SER A 46 5.29 0.59 5.44
CA SER A 46 5.79 -0.39 6.39
C SER A 46 7.19 -0.08 6.89
N GLU A 47 8.05 0.44 6.04
CA GLU A 47 9.41 0.79 6.45
C GLU A 47 9.41 1.92 7.49
N LYS A 48 8.58 2.94 7.27
CA LYS A 48 8.46 4.04 8.21
C LYS A 48 7.82 3.60 9.51
N ILE A 49 6.80 2.78 9.42
CA ILE A 49 6.08 2.29 10.59
C ILE A 49 7.01 1.46 11.46
N ILE A 50 7.81 0.57 10.87
CA ILE A 50 8.76 -0.24 11.62
C ILE A 50 9.71 0.62 12.44
N PHE A 51 10.19 1.73 11.87
CA PHE A 51 11.11 2.62 12.58
C PHE A 51 10.40 3.46 13.64
N LYS A 52 9.14 3.79 13.47
CA LYS A 52 8.43 4.74 14.33
C LYS A 52 7.48 4.10 15.32
N THR A 53 7.18 2.82 15.18
CA THR A 53 6.32 2.13 16.16
C THR A 53 7.13 1.66 17.36
N PRO A 54 6.52 1.67 18.55
CA PRO A 54 5.17 2.19 18.80
C PRO A 54 5.15 3.71 18.75
N TYR A 55 4.17 4.25 18.04
CA TYR A 55 3.94 5.68 17.99
C TYR A 55 2.73 6.03 18.85
N LYS A 56 2.85 7.09 19.62
CA LYS A 56 1.75 7.60 20.44
C LYS A 56 1.92 9.11 20.60
N ASP A 57 0.81 9.84 20.53
CA ASP A 57 0.85 11.26 20.80
C ASP A 57 -0.08 11.63 21.95
N ASP A 58 -0.07 12.91 22.34
CA ASP A 58 -0.85 13.42 23.46
C ASP A 58 -2.35 13.45 23.19
N MET A 59 -2.75 13.35 21.93
CA MET A 59 -4.15 13.31 21.54
C MET A 59 -4.73 11.90 21.58
N GLY A 60 -3.91 10.91 21.86
CA GLY A 60 -4.36 9.53 21.91
C GLY A 60 -4.27 8.76 20.60
N ASN A 61 -3.73 9.38 19.55
CA ASN A 61 -3.45 8.65 18.32
C ASN A 61 -2.30 7.68 18.54
N PHE A 62 -2.38 6.49 17.99
CA PHE A 62 -1.26 5.58 18.07
C PHE A 62 -1.23 4.59 16.90
N PHE A 63 -0.01 4.10 16.64
CA PHE A 63 0.26 3.01 15.72
C PHE A 63 1.14 2.00 16.46
N ARG A 64 0.80 0.73 16.38
CA ARG A 64 1.59 -0.33 16.99
C ARG A 64 1.52 -1.58 16.13
N MET A 65 2.69 -2.08 15.73
CA MET A 65 2.75 -3.34 15.00
C MET A 65 2.67 -4.51 15.97
N LYS A 66 1.90 -5.49 15.61
CA LYS A 66 1.92 -6.78 16.29
C LYS A 66 2.90 -7.66 15.53
N ALA A 67 3.93 -8.11 16.22
CA ALA A 67 4.89 -9.00 15.60
C ALA A 67 4.21 -10.29 15.14
N THR A 68 4.48 -10.68 13.93
CA THR A 68 4.07 -11.97 13.40
C THR A 68 5.33 -12.73 13.01
N SER A 69 5.15 -14.00 12.69
CA SER A 69 6.28 -14.91 12.59
C SER A 69 7.17 -14.72 11.37
N ASN A 70 6.69 -14.09 10.29
CA ASN A 70 7.40 -14.20 9.02
C ASN A 70 7.35 -12.97 8.11
N GLY A 71 6.75 -11.86 8.55
CA GLY A 71 6.69 -10.67 7.72
C GLY A 71 5.95 -10.86 6.41
N ASP A 72 4.91 -11.68 6.40
CA ASP A 72 4.15 -12.06 5.23
C ASP A 72 2.70 -11.58 5.37
N PHE A 73 1.82 -12.17 4.58
CA PHE A 73 0.40 -11.81 4.60
C PHE A 73 -0.23 -12.02 5.97
N GLY A 74 -1.19 -11.16 6.30
CA GLY A 74 -1.91 -11.26 7.56
C GLY A 74 -1.23 -10.61 8.75
N GLU A 75 -0.07 -10.03 8.57
CA GLU A 75 0.59 -9.25 9.62
C GLU A 75 -0.24 -8.01 9.94
N LYS A 76 -0.36 -7.67 11.22
CA LYS A 76 -1.30 -6.63 11.65
C LYS A 76 -0.61 -5.41 12.24
N LEU A 77 -1.19 -4.26 11.93
CA LEU A 77 -0.87 -2.99 12.55
C LEU A 77 -2.10 -2.54 13.32
N PHE A 78 -1.95 -2.20 14.59
CA PHE A 78 -3.03 -1.62 15.39
C PHE A 78 -2.96 -0.11 15.25
N VAL A 79 -4.08 0.50 14.87
CA VAL A 79 -4.17 1.93 14.59
C VAL A 79 -5.35 2.51 15.35
N HIS A 80 -5.13 3.68 15.92
CA HIS A 80 -6.21 4.50 16.47
C HIS A 80 -5.95 5.95 16.14
N LEU A 81 -6.89 6.58 15.43
CA LEU A 81 -6.83 8.00 15.09
C LEU A 81 -8.05 8.68 15.69
N CYS A 82 -7.83 9.60 16.60
CA CYS A 82 -8.89 10.15 17.47
C CYS A 82 -9.95 10.95 16.74
N ASP A 83 -9.58 11.63 15.67
CA ASP A 83 -10.48 12.58 15.02
C ASP A 83 -11.22 12.00 13.83
N THR A 84 -11.27 10.69 13.68
CA THR A 84 -12.00 10.08 12.57
C THR A 84 -13.11 9.18 13.08
N PRO A 85 -14.30 9.25 12.46
CA PRO A 85 -15.42 8.38 12.86
C PRO A 85 -15.11 6.90 12.73
N TYR A 86 -14.21 6.53 11.84
CA TYR A 86 -13.84 5.14 11.61
C TYR A 86 -13.32 4.47 12.88
N TYR A 87 -12.66 5.23 13.77
CA TYR A 87 -12.10 4.70 15.00
C TYR A 87 -12.94 5.02 16.23
N ALA A 88 -14.22 5.42 16.04
CA ALA A 88 -15.08 5.81 17.14
C ALA A 88 -15.25 4.67 18.17
N ASP A 89 -15.24 3.43 17.72
CA ASP A 89 -15.39 2.25 18.60
C ASP A 89 -14.05 1.74 19.14
N GLY A 90 -12.98 2.46 18.91
CA GLY A 90 -11.66 2.10 19.39
C GLY A 90 -10.67 1.73 18.28
N PRO A 91 -9.51 1.20 18.68
CA PRO A 91 -8.46 0.82 17.72
C PRO A 91 -8.90 -0.26 16.75
N LYS A 92 -8.33 -0.22 15.54
CA LYS A 92 -8.58 -1.23 14.51
C LYS A 92 -7.27 -1.93 14.19
N ALA A 93 -7.38 -3.22 13.87
CA ALA A 93 -6.27 -3.99 13.35
C ALA A 93 -6.33 -3.93 11.83
N GLU A 94 -5.24 -3.49 11.21
CA GLU A 94 -5.16 -3.37 9.75
C GLU A 94 -3.99 -4.21 9.24
N PRO A 95 -4.11 -4.80 8.04
CA PRO A 95 -2.99 -5.54 7.48
C PRO A 95 -1.80 -4.62 7.22
N VAL A 96 -0.59 -5.15 7.41
CA VAL A 96 0.63 -4.41 7.08
C VAL A 96 0.91 -4.57 5.59
N ALA A 97 1.09 -3.45 4.92
CA ALA A 97 1.46 -3.44 3.52
C ALA A 97 2.98 -3.53 3.40
N HIS A 98 3.48 -4.62 2.88
CA HIS A 98 4.91 -4.81 2.70
C HIS A 98 5.36 -4.21 1.37
N LYS A 99 6.13 -3.12 1.46
CA LYS A 99 6.56 -2.33 0.31
C LYS A 99 7.29 -3.17 -0.74
N ASP A 100 8.28 -3.95 -0.30
CA ASP A 100 9.09 -4.72 -1.26
C ASP A 100 8.26 -5.76 -1.99
N MET A 101 7.31 -6.37 -1.30
CA MET A 101 6.41 -7.34 -1.90
C MET A 101 5.53 -6.70 -2.95
N LEU A 102 5.00 -5.52 -2.64
CA LEU A 102 4.16 -4.77 -3.59
C LEU A 102 4.96 -4.40 -4.83
N ILE A 103 6.14 -3.83 -4.64
CA ILE A 103 6.99 -3.40 -5.76
C ILE A 103 7.35 -4.59 -6.64
N THR A 104 7.82 -5.67 -6.05
CA THR A 104 8.26 -6.84 -6.80
C THR A 104 7.14 -7.42 -7.65
N HIS A 105 5.96 -7.59 -7.08
CA HIS A 105 4.84 -8.18 -7.82
C HIS A 105 4.31 -7.26 -8.91
N LEU A 106 4.23 -5.96 -8.63
CA LEU A 106 3.78 -5.01 -9.65
C LEU A 106 4.80 -4.90 -10.80
N GLU A 107 6.08 -4.90 -10.47
CA GLU A 107 7.11 -4.82 -11.52
C GLU A 107 7.11 -6.07 -12.38
N ASN A 108 6.85 -7.23 -11.80
CA ASN A 108 6.69 -8.46 -12.57
C ASN A 108 5.51 -8.40 -13.53
N MET A 109 4.56 -7.53 -13.27
CA MET A 109 3.41 -7.31 -14.14
C MET A 109 3.60 -6.18 -15.14
N GLY A 110 4.77 -5.52 -15.13
CA GLY A 110 5.04 -4.40 -16.01
C GLY A 110 4.68 -3.04 -15.44
N LEU A 111 4.29 -2.97 -14.17
CA LEU A 111 4.00 -1.73 -13.48
C LEU A 111 5.22 -1.31 -12.67
N MET A 112 5.99 -0.39 -13.23
CA MET A 112 7.28 -0.01 -12.65
C MET A 112 7.12 1.17 -11.70
N MET A 113 7.73 1.08 -10.53
CA MET A 113 7.68 2.16 -9.55
C MET A 113 8.46 3.37 -10.06
N THR A 114 7.76 4.48 -10.25
CA THR A 114 8.38 5.73 -10.69
C THR A 114 8.41 6.79 -9.60
N LYS A 115 7.65 6.60 -8.53
CA LYS A 115 7.72 7.48 -7.37
C LYS A 115 7.34 6.71 -6.10
N TRP A 116 8.09 6.97 -5.04
CA TRP A 116 7.72 6.53 -3.70
C TRP A 116 8.21 7.61 -2.74
N GLU A 117 7.29 8.39 -2.18
CA GLU A 117 7.64 9.59 -1.44
C GLU A 117 6.81 9.69 -0.17
N GLY A 118 7.48 9.90 0.95
CA GLY A 118 6.80 10.09 2.23
C GLY A 118 5.97 11.36 2.26
N LEU A 119 4.83 11.29 2.93
CA LEU A 119 4.03 12.47 3.20
C LEU A 119 4.70 13.27 4.30
N LYS A 120 4.43 14.58 4.31
CA LYS A 120 4.97 15.52 5.30
C LYS A 120 3.83 16.27 5.95
N GLY A 121 4.13 16.94 7.04
CA GLY A 121 3.15 17.81 7.70
C GLY A 121 3.04 17.54 9.19
N ASN A 122 2.69 16.33 9.60
CA ASN A 122 2.60 15.98 11.00
C ASN A 122 3.08 14.54 11.21
N PRO A 123 3.32 14.12 12.46
CA PRO A 123 3.87 12.79 12.72
C PRO A 123 3.02 11.64 12.18
N ILE A 124 1.69 11.80 12.15
CA ILE A 124 0.81 10.76 11.61
C ILE A 124 0.99 10.66 10.09
N SER A 125 0.96 11.79 9.40
CA SER A 125 1.15 11.82 7.95
C SER A 125 2.48 11.20 7.54
N GLU A 126 3.51 11.39 8.35
CA GLU A 126 4.85 10.88 8.06
C GLU A 126 4.93 9.35 8.13
N LEU A 127 3.89 8.66 8.58
CA LEU A 127 3.83 7.20 8.53
C LEU A 127 3.36 6.69 7.17
N TYR A 128 2.95 7.59 6.28
CA TYR A 128 2.40 7.25 4.97
C TYR A 128 3.33 7.67 3.86
N SER A 129 3.20 6.99 2.72
CA SER A 129 3.90 7.38 1.49
C SER A 129 2.92 7.37 0.33
N LYS A 130 3.17 8.24 -0.62
CA LYS A 130 2.47 8.21 -1.90
C LYS A 130 3.34 7.50 -2.92
N PHE A 131 2.70 6.81 -3.82
CA PHE A 131 3.42 6.05 -4.83
C PHE A 131 2.84 6.26 -6.22
N ILE A 132 3.68 6.07 -7.22
CA ILE A 132 3.28 6.00 -8.61
C ILE A 132 3.98 4.80 -9.23
N PHE A 133 3.20 3.93 -9.84
CA PHE A 133 3.69 2.86 -10.71
C PHE A 133 3.20 3.19 -12.11
N THR A 134 4.10 3.12 -13.09
CA THR A 134 3.78 3.40 -14.48
C THR A 134 3.79 2.09 -15.25
N TYR A 135 2.74 1.83 -16.02
CA TYR A 135 2.70 0.63 -16.84
C TYR A 135 3.68 0.80 -17.98
N SER A 136 4.75 0.03 -17.92
CA SER A 136 5.76 0.05 -18.96
C SER A 136 5.16 -0.46 -20.26
N ARG A 137 5.18 0.40 -21.25
CA ARG A 137 4.69 0.04 -22.56
C ARG A 137 5.89 -0.18 -23.46
N ASP A 138 6.59 -1.21 -23.21
CA ASP A 138 7.69 -1.53 -24.07
C ASP A 138 7.37 -2.78 -24.88
N ASP A 139 8.27 -3.16 -25.71
CA ASP A 139 8.10 -4.30 -26.57
C ASP A 139 8.10 -5.61 -25.80
N HIS A 140 8.44 -5.56 -24.52
CA HIS A 140 8.32 -6.75 -23.67
C HIS A 140 6.90 -7.17 -23.48
N SER A 141 5.98 -6.22 -23.50
CA SER A 141 4.58 -6.59 -23.46
C SER A 141 4.25 -7.53 -24.61
N SER A 142 4.96 -7.36 -25.70
CA SER A 142 4.78 -8.23 -26.85
C SER A 142 5.38 -9.61 -26.60
N ILE A 143 6.39 -9.68 -25.79
CA ILE A 143 7.01 -10.95 -25.42
C ILE A 143 6.19 -11.65 -24.36
N ASP A 144 5.65 -10.88 -23.45
CA ASP A 144 4.94 -11.41 -22.29
C ASP A 144 3.53 -11.87 -22.59
N ARG A 145 3.06 -11.65 -23.75
CA ARG A 145 1.71 -12.03 -24.11
C ARG A 145 1.52 -13.51 -24.33
N HIS A 146 2.55 -14.24 -24.21
CA HIS A 146 2.44 -15.68 -24.32
C HIS A 146 2.41 -16.39 -22.98
#